data_a0eb800db5ebd16c8127767fe959ed3c
#
_entry.id   a0eb800db5ebd16c8127767fe959ed3c
#
_cell.length_a   1.000
_cell.length_b   1.000
_cell.length_c   1.000
_cell.angle_alpha   90.00
_cell.angle_beta   90.00
_cell.angle_gamma   90.00
#
_symmetry.space_group_name_H-M   'P 1'
#
loop_
_entity.id
_entity.type
_entity.pdbx_description
1 polymer ?
#
loop_
_entity_poly.entity_id
_entity_poly.type
_entity_poly.pdbx_seq_one_letter_code
_entity_poly.pdbx_strand_id
1 'polypeptide(L)'
;MVFIDNVYAEEVMDSRGNPTVRATVILSDGTKSSAIVPSGASTGKREALELRDADSRFLGKGVLKAVENVNTRIADELIGQSPFNQAEIDAIMKELDGTSNYSNLGANAVLGVSMATARAAATSLNIPLYRYLGGANAMTMPVPMFNIINGGEHANNSVDFQEYMIMPTGIENFNEGLRAVAEIYQHLKKIIDGMGESTAVGDEGGFAPNLKSNEEPISVIMSAIEKAGYKAGEQISIALDVAASELINSSGKYVLKGENRELTSAQLVDYYVDLCSKYPIVSIEDGLSEDDWDGWKILTEKLGSKVQLVGDDLFVTNASIVAEGIKKGIANAVLIKPNQIGTISETMQTIRLAQRNNYNCIMSHRSGESEDAFIADFAVALNCGQIKTGSTARSDRIAKYNRLLEIGTEIGYSEYLGKEPFSKK
;
A
#
# COMPACT_ATOMS: atom_id res chain seq x y z
N MET A 1 -16.21 8.19 -32.51
CA MET A 1 -16.12 7.33 -31.28
C MET A 1 -14.65 7.15 -31.00
N VAL A 2 -14.19 7.42 -29.79
CA VAL A 2 -12.77 7.24 -29.42
C VAL A 2 -12.54 5.76 -29.10
N PHE A 3 -11.46 5.19 -29.61
CA PHE A 3 -11.05 3.80 -29.39
C PHE A 3 -9.54 3.73 -29.13
N ILE A 4 -9.07 2.60 -28.63
CA ILE A 4 -7.64 2.32 -28.42
C ILE A 4 -7.00 2.10 -29.80
N ASP A 5 -6.03 2.97 -30.15
CA ASP A 5 -5.32 2.95 -31.42
C ASP A 5 -4.01 2.14 -31.30
N ASN A 6 -3.35 2.23 -30.15
CA ASN A 6 -2.13 1.47 -29.90
C ASN A 6 -1.92 1.21 -28.40
N VAL A 7 -1.31 0.08 -28.08
CA VAL A 7 -0.85 -0.30 -26.74
C VAL A 7 0.58 -0.81 -26.84
N TYR A 8 1.47 -0.28 -26.00
CA TYR A 8 2.84 -0.78 -25.92
C TYR A 8 3.42 -0.61 -24.52
N ALA A 9 4.47 -1.35 -24.23
CA ALA A 9 5.21 -1.26 -22.98
C ALA A 9 6.72 -1.23 -23.24
N GLU A 10 7.43 -0.79 -22.21
CA GLU A 10 8.87 -0.77 -22.13
C GLU A 10 9.35 -1.14 -20.71
N GLU A 11 10.55 -1.69 -20.66
CA GLU A 11 11.24 -1.95 -19.39
C GLU A 11 11.83 -0.64 -18.87
N VAL A 12 11.46 -0.24 -17.63
CA VAL A 12 11.97 0.94 -16.93
C VAL A 12 12.48 0.55 -15.55
N MET A 13 13.10 1.48 -14.83
CA MET A 13 13.67 1.19 -13.50
C MET A 13 12.72 1.64 -12.38
N ASP A 14 12.63 0.83 -11.34
CA ASP A 14 11.97 1.18 -10.08
C ASP A 14 12.91 1.92 -9.12
N SER A 15 12.39 2.34 -7.96
CA SER A 15 13.14 3.07 -6.92
C SER A 15 14.28 2.28 -6.27
N ARG A 16 14.35 0.97 -6.50
CA ARG A 16 15.41 0.07 -6.02
C ARG A 16 16.43 -0.26 -7.11
N GLY A 17 16.26 0.30 -8.32
CA GLY A 17 17.10 -0.01 -9.47
C GLY A 17 16.82 -1.38 -10.10
N ASN A 18 15.64 -1.98 -9.83
CA ASN A 18 15.18 -3.17 -10.53
C ASN A 18 14.29 -2.79 -11.70
N PRO A 19 14.26 -3.59 -12.78
CA PRO A 19 13.37 -3.34 -13.90
C PRO A 19 11.91 -3.56 -13.52
N THR A 20 11.03 -2.75 -14.12
CA THR A 20 9.58 -2.89 -14.06
C THR A 20 8.94 -2.49 -15.38
N VAL A 21 7.63 -2.66 -15.52
CA VAL A 21 6.86 -2.39 -16.73
C VAL A 21 6.29 -0.98 -16.69
N ARG A 22 6.55 -0.20 -17.76
CA ARG A 22 5.77 0.98 -18.11
C ARG A 22 4.90 0.65 -19.32
N ALA A 23 3.58 0.63 -19.15
CA ALA A 23 2.63 0.47 -20.24
C ALA A 23 2.12 1.83 -20.72
N THR A 24 1.87 1.97 -22.01
CA THR A 24 1.35 3.17 -22.67
C THR A 24 0.17 2.81 -23.55
N VAL A 25 -0.90 3.59 -23.46
CA VAL A 25 -2.10 3.51 -24.30
C VAL A 25 -2.21 4.79 -25.11
N ILE A 26 -2.43 4.65 -26.42
CA ILE A 26 -2.72 5.74 -27.36
C ILE A 26 -4.13 5.56 -27.88
N LEU A 27 -4.92 6.63 -27.85
CA LEU A 27 -6.29 6.65 -28.35
C LEU A 27 -6.36 7.30 -29.74
N SER A 28 -7.42 7.00 -30.48
CA SER A 28 -7.67 7.50 -31.84
C SER A 28 -7.87 9.02 -31.95
N ASP A 29 -8.05 9.71 -30.83
CA ASP A 29 -8.07 11.17 -30.73
C ASP A 29 -6.68 11.80 -30.51
N GLY A 30 -5.63 10.97 -30.45
CA GLY A 30 -4.26 11.38 -30.19
C GLY A 30 -3.89 11.43 -28.72
N THR A 31 -4.81 11.16 -27.81
CA THR A 31 -4.52 11.07 -26.37
C THR A 31 -3.52 9.95 -26.12
N LYS A 32 -2.48 10.24 -25.32
CA LYS A 32 -1.45 9.27 -24.89
C LYS A 32 -1.30 9.32 -23.39
N SER A 33 -1.37 8.17 -22.72
CA SER A 33 -1.15 8.05 -21.27
C SER A 33 -0.38 6.79 -20.94
N SER A 34 0.40 6.86 -19.86
CA SER A 34 1.24 5.75 -19.39
C SER A 34 1.04 5.48 -17.91
N ALA A 35 1.39 4.27 -17.48
CA ALA A 35 1.46 3.90 -16.08
C ALA A 35 2.68 2.99 -15.82
N ILE A 36 3.29 3.12 -14.64
CA ILE A 36 4.41 2.30 -14.19
C ILE A 36 3.93 1.41 -13.05
N VAL A 37 4.23 0.12 -13.12
CA VAL A 37 3.77 -0.86 -12.14
C VAL A 37 4.78 -0.97 -10.99
N PRO A 38 4.34 -0.90 -9.71
CA PRO A 38 5.21 -1.12 -8.56
C PRO A 38 5.51 -2.61 -8.33
N SER A 39 6.55 -2.91 -7.53
CA SER A 39 6.98 -4.27 -7.21
C SER A 39 7.28 -4.44 -5.71
N GLY A 40 6.82 -5.52 -5.09
CA GLY A 40 7.09 -5.83 -3.68
C GLY A 40 8.52 -6.35 -3.43
N ALA A 41 9.00 -6.20 -2.18
CA ALA A 41 10.16 -6.94 -1.66
C ALA A 41 9.70 -8.23 -0.99
N SER A 42 8.79 -8.14 -0.02
CA SER A 42 8.01 -9.25 0.50
C SER A 42 6.73 -9.40 -0.33
N THR A 43 6.26 -10.63 -0.52
CA THR A 43 5.05 -10.91 -1.28
C THR A 43 4.25 -12.00 -0.59
N GLY A 44 2.95 -11.79 -0.43
CA GLY A 44 2.02 -12.80 0.05
C GLY A 44 1.94 -14.00 -0.92
N LYS A 45 1.86 -15.20 -0.40
CA LYS A 45 1.84 -16.46 -1.19
C LYS A 45 0.74 -16.52 -2.25
N ARG A 46 -0.34 -15.75 -2.04
CA ARG A 46 -1.56 -15.76 -2.86
C ARG A 46 -1.69 -14.56 -3.78
N GLU A 47 -0.64 -13.73 -3.90
CA GLU A 47 -0.62 -12.61 -4.85
C GLU A 47 -0.68 -13.07 -6.31
N ALA A 48 -1.19 -12.22 -7.17
CA ALA A 48 -1.06 -12.38 -8.61
C ALA A 48 0.42 -12.37 -9.03
N LEU A 49 0.76 -13.14 -10.07
CA LEU A 49 2.14 -13.37 -10.47
C LEU A 49 2.74 -12.15 -11.16
N GLU A 50 3.78 -11.58 -10.59
CA GLU A 50 4.67 -10.66 -11.29
C GLU A 50 5.59 -11.45 -12.22
N LEU A 51 5.41 -11.31 -13.54
CA LEU A 51 6.20 -12.06 -14.52
C LEU A 51 7.60 -11.48 -14.64
N ARG A 52 8.60 -12.29 -14.28
CA ARG A 52 10.03 -12.01 -14.40
C ARG A 52 10.66 -12.94 -15.41
N ASP A 53 11.73 -12.48 -16.11
CA ASP A 53 12.38 -13.24 -17.18
C ASP A 53 13.11 -14.47 -16.66
N ALA A 54 13.63 -14.44 -15.43
CA ALA A 54 14.39 -15.48 -14.77
C ALA A 54 15.65 -15.93 -15.57
N ASP A 55 16.21 -14.98 -16.34
CA ASP A 55 17.44 -15.15 -17.09
C ASP A 55 18.63 -14.47 -16.40
N SER A 56 19.77 -14.27 -17.10
CA SER A 56 20.94 -13.60 -16.53
C SER A 56 20.80 -12.06 -16.41
N ARG A 57 19.86 -11.45 -17.16
CA ARG A 57 19.66 -10.00 -17.12
C ARG A 57 19.07 -9.58 -15.77
N PHE A 58 19.61 -8.48 -15.22
CA PHE A 58 19.18 -7.94 -13.91
C PHE A 58 19.10 -9.02 -12.82
N LEU A 59 20.00 -10.00 -12.83
CA LEU A 59 20.04 -11.11 -11.86
C LEU A 59 18.71 -11.89 -11.79
N GLY A 60 18.07 -12.11 -12.95
CA GLY A 60 16.80 -12.82 -13.06
C GLY A 60 15.56 -11.93 -12.99
N LYS A 61 15.71 -10.63 -12.69
CA LYS A 61 14.59 -9.70 -12.45
C LYS A 61 14.10 -8.95 -13.70
N GLY A 62 14.63 -9.24 -14.92
CA GLY A 62 14.16 -8.67 -16.18
C GLY A 62 12.64 -8.83 -16.36
N VAL A 63 12.01 -7.95 -17.16
CA VAL A 63 10.55 -7.97 -17.42
C VAL A 63 10.22 -7.96 -18.92
N LEU A 64 11.17 -8.33 -19.79
CA LEU A 64 10.95 -8.30 -21.24
C LEU A 64 9.84 -9.27 -21.70
N LYS A 65 9.61 -10.40 -21.02
CA LYS A 65 8.47 -11.29 -21.32
C LYS A 65 7.14 -10.59 -21.06
N ALA A 66 7.01 -9.85 -19.94
CA ALA A 66 5.83 -9.06 -19.66
C ALA A 66 5.64 -7.93 -20.67
N VAL A 67 6.72 -7.23 -21.03
CA VAL A 67 6.74 -6.20 -22.10
C VAL A 67 6.31 -6.79 -23.44
N GLU A 68 6.82 -7.95 -23.84
CA GLU A 68 6.43 -8.64 -25.07
C GLU A 68 4.94 -9.02 -25.06
N ASN A 69 4.43 -9.53 -23.93
CA ASN A 69 2.99 -9.83 -23.80
C ASN A 69 2.11 -8.59 -24.00
N VAL A 70 2.54 -7.41 -23.52
CA VAL A 70 1.83 -6.16 -23.79
C VAL A 70 1.90 -5.78 -25.25
N ASN A 71 3.11 -5.82 -25.86
CA ASN A 71 3.39 -5.34 -27.20
C ASN A 71 2.80 -6.23 -28.31
N THR A 72 2.37 -7.43 -27.96
CA THR A 72 1.79 -8.41 -28.91
C THR A 72 0.38 -8.81 -28.46
N ARG A 73 0.27 -9.81 -27.59
CA ARG A 73 -0.99 -10.45 -27.20
C ARG A 73 -2.03 -9.49 -26.68
N ILE A 74 -1.66 -8.60 -25.73
CA ILE A 74 -2.61 -7.64 -25.14
C ILE A 74 -2.98 -6.55 -26.15
N ALA A 75 -1.99 -6.03 -26.90
CA ALA A 75 -2.21 -5.01 -27.90
C ALA A 75 -3.18 -5.49 -28.99
N ASP A 76 -2.98 -6.73 -29.52
CA ASP A 76 -3.82 -7.32 -30.57
C ASP A 76 -5.29 -7.42 -30.17
N GLU A 77 -5.60 -7.71 -28.89
CA GLU A 77 -6.97 -7.83 -28.37
C GLU A 77 -7.60 -6.47 -28.03
N LEU A 78 -6.81 -5.48 -27.65
CA LEU A 78 -7.34 -4.20 -27.16
C LEU A 78 -7.46 -3.12 -28.26
N ILE A 79 -6.71 -3.21 -29.36
CA ILE A 79 -6.82 -2.26 -30.45
C ILE A 79 -8.24 -2.29 -31.02
N GLY A 80 -8.85 -1.10 -31.15
CA GLY A 80 -10.25 -0.93 -31.57
C GLY A 80 -11.28 -0.96 -30.46
N GLN A 81 -10.92 -1.38 -29.24
CA GLN A 81 -11.80 -1.38 -28.07
C GLN A 81 -12.06 0.03 -27.54
N SER A 82 -13.18 0.22 -26.83
CA SER A 82 -13.50 1.48 -26.16
C SER A 82 -12.69 1.64 -24.88
N PRO A 83 -11.92 2.73 -24.69
CA PRO A 83 -11.18 2.94 -23.45
C PRO A 83 -12.09 3.30 -22.25
N PHE A 84 -13.35 3.62 -22.49
CA PHE A 84 -14.30 4.09 -21.48
C PHE A 84 -15.02 2.96 -20.72
N ASN A 85 -14.84 1.71 -21.13
CA ASN A 85 -15.37 0.55 -20.43
C ASN A 85 -14.25 -0.23 -19.74
N GLN A 86 -13.76 0.31 -18.63
CA GLN A 86 -12.64 -0.30 -17.87
C GLN A 86 -12.88 -1.77 -17.52
N ALA A 87 -14.12 -2.12 -17.13
CA ALA A 87 -14.44 -3.49 -16.72
C ALA A 87 -14.34 -4.47 -17.91
N GLU A 88 -14.65 -4.04 -19.12
CA GLU A 88 -14.51 -4.86 -20.33
C GLU A 88 -13.04 -5.03 -20.72
N ILE A 89 -12.25 -3.95 -20.69
CA ILE A 89 -10.82 -3.99 -20.95
C ILE A 89 -10.12 -4.97 -20.00
N ASP A 90 -10.42 -4.87 -18.72
CA ASP A 90 -9.82 -5.76 -17.69
C ASP A 90 -10.30 -7.22 -17.85
N ALA A 91 -11.57 -7.43 -18.24
CA ALA A 91 -12.12 -8.75 -18.52
C ALA A 91 -11.49 -9.42 -19.74
N ILE A 92 -11.25 -8.67 -20.84
CA ILE A 92 -10.55 -9.17 -22.03
C ILE A 92 -9.15 -9.66 -21.64
N MET A 93 -8.39 -8.89 -20.88
CA MET A 93 -7.03 -9.28 -20.46
C MET A 93 -7.07 -10.50 -19.52
N LYS A 94 -8.06 -10.59 -18.64
CA LYS A 94 -8.24 -11.74 -17.74
C LYS A 94 -8.57 -13.02 -18.50
N GLU A 95 -9.45 -12.93 -19.49
CA GLU A 95 -9.81 -14.07 -20.37
C GLU A 95 -8.61 -14.49 -21.24
N LEU A 96 -7.86 -13.53 -21.78
CA LEU A 96 -6.65 -13.79 -22.55
C LEU A 96 -5.55 -14.49 -21.73
N ASP A 97 -5.41 -14.16 -20.44
CA ASP A 97 -4.49 -14.87 -19.53
C ASP A 97 -4.98 -16.28 -19.23
N GLY A 98 -6.25 -16.46 -18.93
CA GLY A 98 -6.91 -17.74 -18.67
C GLY A 98 -6.52 -18.41 -17.36
N THR A 99 -5.72 -17.77 -16.48
CA THR A 99 -5.35 -18.28 -15.16
C THR A 99 -5.95 -17.45 -14.04
N SER A 100 -5.95 -17.97 -12.81
CA SER A 100 -6.48 -17.25 -11.66
C SER A 100 -5.57 -16.15 -11.11
N ASN A 101 -4.29 -16.17 -11.51
CA ASN A 101 -3.24 -15.31 -10.94
C ASN A 101 -2.36 -14.60 -12.00
N TYR A 102 -2.82 -14.52 -13.24
CA TYR A 102 -2.11 -13.89 -14.36
C TYR A 102 -0.73 -14.53 -14.68
N SER A 103 -0.58 -15.84 -14.49
CA SER A 103 0.70 -16.52 -14.70
C SER A 103 1.15 -16.61 -16.15
N ASN A 104 0.28 -16.40 -17.12
CA ASN A 104 0.58 -16.44 -18.56
C ASN A 104 1.01 -15.08 -19.12
N LEU A 105 0.35 -13.99 -18.72
CA LEU A 105 0.65 -12.64 -19.20
C LEU A 105 1.57 -11.88 -18.24
N GLY A 106 1.43 -12.12 -16.95
CA GLY A 106 2.01 -11.36 -15.86
C GLY A 106 1.08 -10.27 -15.34
N ALA A 107 0.84 -10.26 -14.01
CA ALA A 107 0.06 -9.21 -13.38
C ALA A 107 0.63 -7.81 -13.60
N ASN A 108 1.96 -7.69 -13.72
CA ASN A 108 2.64 -6.45 -14.07
C ASN A 108 2.31 -5.97 -15.50
N ALA A 109 2.20 -6.85 -16.49
CA ALA A 109 1.76 -6.49 -17.83
C ALA A 109 0.30 -6.02 -17.83
N VAL A 110 -0.58 -6.81 -17.22
CA VAL A 110 -2.03 -6.55 -17.17
C VAL A 110 -2.34 -5.28 -16.41
N LEU A 111 -1.78 -5.09 -15.21
CA LEU A 111 -2.03 -3.89 -14.40
C LEU A 111 -1.51 -2.61 -15.09
N GLY A 112 -0.33 -2.69 -15.72
CA GLY A 112 0.22 -1.55 -16.45
C GLY A 112 -0.75 -1.01 -17.50
N VAL A 113 -1.33 -1.92 -18.29
CA VAL A 113 -2.31 -1.58 -19.34
C VAL A 113 -3.64 -1.12 -18.71
N SER A 114 -4.13 -1.78 -17.67
CA SER A 114 -5.35 -1.40 -16.96
C SER A 114 -5.28 0.04 -16.44
N MET A 115 -4.18 0.41 -15.77
CA MET A 115 -3.95 1.77 -15.25
C MET A 115 -3.76 2.80 -16.38
N ALA A 116 -2.99 2.46 -17.42
CA ALA A 116 -2.75 3.36 -18.55
C ALA A 116 -4.05 3.66 -19.32
N THR A 117 -4.92 2.66 -19.48
CA THR A 117 -6.23 2.82 -20.13
C THR A 117 -7.13 3.77 -19.34
N ALA A 118 -7.22 3.60 -18.02
CA ALA A 118 -8.00 4.50 -17.16
C ALA A 118 -7.52 5.96 -17.26
N ARG A 119 -6.20 6.17 -17.27
CA ARG A 119 -5.63 7.51 -17.47
C ARG A 119 -5.93 8.07 -18.86
N ALA A 120 -5.77 7.27 -19.90
CA ALA A 120 -6.06 7.69 -21.26
C ALA A 120 -7.52 8.10 -21.41
N ALA A 121 -8.45 7.31 -20.89
CA ALA A 121 -9.87 7.62 -20.87
C ALA A 121 -10.18 8.92 -20.12
N ALA A 122 -9.63 9.11 -18.94
CA ALA A 122 -9.80 10.34 -18.15
C ALA A 122 -9.23 11.56 -18.89
N THR A 123 -8.05 11.45 -19.48
CA THR A 123 -7.38 12.52 -20.23
C THR A 123 -8.18 12.89 -21.50
N SER A 124 -8.65 11.91 -22.27
CA SER A 124 -9.49 12.12 -23.47
C SER A 124 -10.79 12.87 -23.16
N LEU A 125 -11.35 12.63 -21.96
CA LEU A 125 -12.55 13.34 -21.49
C LEU A 125 -12.24 14.67 -20.81
N ASN A 126 -10.96 15.03 -20.66
CA ASN A 126 -10.50 16.20 -19.89
C ASN A 126 -11.08 16.23 -18.46
N ILE A 127 -11.08 15.05 -17.81
CA ILE A 127 -11.54 14.86 -16.43
C ILE A 127 -10.35 14.36 -15.60
N PRO A 128 -10.08 14.90 -14.39
CA PRO A 128 -9.06 14.35 -13.50
C PRO A 128 -9.30 12.86 -13.21
N LEU A 129 -8.23 12.07 -13.08
CA LEU A 129 -8.33 10.61 -12.93
C LEU A 129 -9.19 10.20 -11.73
N TYR A 130 -9.02 10.86 -10.58
CA TYR A 130 -9.84 10.56 -9.40
C TYR A 130 -11.34 10.82 -9.64
N ARG A 131 -11.68 11.83 -10.44
CA ARG A 131 -13.07 12.13 -10.83
C ARG A 131 -13.61 11.12 -11.85
N TYR A 132 -12.76 10.70 -12.79
CA TYR A 132 -13.15 9.70 -13.79
C TYR A 132 -13.52 8.37 -13.14
N LEU A 133 -12.67 7.90 -12.20
CA LEU A 133 -12.87 6.61 -11.53
C LEU A 133 -13.91 6.66 -10.41
N GLY A 134 -14.01 7.77 -9.66
CA GLY A 134 -14.86 7.89 -8.47
C GLY A 134 -16.15 8.71 -8.65
N GLY A 135 -16.25 9.42 -9.77
CA GLY A 135 -17.41 10.28 -10.06
C GLY A 135 -17.47 11.53 -9.17
N ALA A 136 -18.67 12.10 -9.06
CA ALA A 136 -18.87 13.35 -8.30
C ALA A 136 -18.60 13.20 -6.78
N ASN A 137 -18.68 12.00 -6.25
CA ASN A 137 -18.50 11.72 -4.83
C ASN A 137 -17.03 11.44 -4.41
N ALA A 138 -16.07 11.57 -5.33
CA ALA A 138 -14.64 11.44 -5.01
C ALA A 138 -14.15 12.72 -4.31
N MET A 139 -14.30 12.78 -2.98
CA MET A 139 -14.07 14.00 -2.18
C MET A 139 -13.30 13.75 -0.88
N THR A 140 -13.08 12.49 -0.49
CA THR A 140 -12.43 12.16 0.79
C THR A 140 -10.91 12.15 0.61
N MET A 141 -10.23 13.10 1.25
CA MET A 141 -8.76 13.10 1.34
C MET A 141 -8.33 12.02 2.34
N PRO A 142 -7.43 11.11 1.95
CA PRO A 142 -7.03 10.01 2.82
C PRO A 142 -6.17 10.49 4.00
N VAL A 143 -6.37 9.90 5.17
CA VAL A 143 -5.44 10.02 6.31
C VAL A 143 -4.18 9.24 5.98
N PRO A 144 -3.01 9.89 5.90
CA PRO A 144 -1.78 9.22 5.53
C PRO A 144 -1.15 8.46 6.70
N MET A 145 -0.61 7.28 6.40
CA MET A 145 0.21 6.45 7.29
C MET A 145 1.67 6.59 6.84
N PHE A 146 2.50 7.29 7.63
CA PHE A 146 3.87 7.59 7.27
C PHE A 146 4.83 6.61 7.95
N ASN A 147 5.51 5.76 7.19
CA ASN A 147 6.55 4.89 7.69
C ASN A 147 7.81 5.69 8.01
N ILE A 148 8.14 5.88 9.30
CA ILE A 148 9.25 6.74 9.75
C ILE A 148 10.41 5.99 10.42
N ILE A 149 10.19 4.75 10.88
CA ILE A 149 11.25 3.81 11.30
C ILE A 149 10.99 2.44 10.69
N ASN A 150 12.04 1.84 10.15
CA ASN A 150 12.03 0.52 9.51
C ASN A 150 12.79 -0.52 10.35
N GLY A 151 12.28 -1.74 10.31
CA GLY A 151 12.92 -2.96 10.79
C GLY A 151 12.63 -4.14 9.87
N GLY A 152 12.70 -5.36 10.36
CA GLY A 152 12.38 -6.58 9.62
C GLY A 152 13.07 -6.65 8.25
N GLU A 153 12.35 -7.06 7.22
CA GLU A 153 12.87 -7.14 5.84
C GLU A 153 13.15 -5.76 5.19
N HIS A 154 12.66 -4.67 5.78
CA HIS A 154 12.88 -3.30 5.28
C HIS A 154 14.18 -2.67 5.79
N ALA A 155 14.90 -3.31 6.72
CA ALA A 155 16.13 -2.79 7.29
C ALA A 155 17.06 -3.90 7.79
N ASN A 156 18.36 -3.75 7.57
CA ASN A 156 19.35 -4.65 8.16
C ASN A 156 19.74 -4.13 9.57
N ASN A 157 18.83 -4.31 10.53
CA ASN A 157 19.00 -3.90 11.92
C ASN A 157 18.45 -4.95 12.89
N SER A 158 18.38 -4.63 14.19
CA SER A 158 17.96 -5.52 15.27
C SER A 158 16.46 -5.49 15.57
N VAL A 159 15.67 -4.71 14.85
CA VAL A 159 14.23 -4.55 15.08
C VAL A 159 13.46 -5.55 14.23
N ASP A 160 12.56 -6.34 14.84
CA ASP A 160 11.85 -7.41 14.15
C ASP A 160 10.62 -6.91 13.38
N PHE A 161 9.87 -5.92 13.91
CA PHE A 161 8.70 -5.37 13.23
C PHE A 161 9.13 -4.51 12.05
N GLN A 162 8.42 -4.66 10.93
CA GLN A 162 8.84 -4.12 9.63
C GLN A 162 8.70 -2.61 9.52
N GLU A 163 7.60 -2.03 10.04
CA GLU A 163 7.33 -0.60 9.92
C GLU A 163 6.71 0.00 11.20
N TYR A 164 7.21 1.16 11.56
CA TYR A 164 6.64 2.02 12.60
C TYR A 164 6.18 3.31 11.95
N MET A 165 4.87 3.51 11.96
CA MET A 165 4.20 4.60 11.25
C MET A 165 3.58 5.60 12.22
N ILE A 166 3.47 6.85 11.77
CA ILE A 166 2.66 7.88 12.42
C ILE A 166 1.53 8.35 11.50
N MET A 167 0.42 8.74 12.12
CA MET A 167 -0.79 9.17 11.45
C MET A 167 -1.31 10.47 12.06
N PRO A 168 -1.55 11.54 11.27
CA PRO A 168 -2.07 12.82 11.76
C PRO A 168 -3.60 12.77 11.94
N THR A 169 -4.08 11.85 12.79
CA THR A 169 -5.50 11.54 12.95
C THR A 169 -6.29 12.66 13.66
N GLY A 170 -5.64 13.47 14.48
CA GLY A 170 -6.28 14.60 15.19
C GLY A 170 -5.89 15.96 14.62
N ILE A 171 -5.35 16.02 13.42
CA ILE A 171 -5.04 17.25 12.68
C ILE A 171 -6.23 17.59 11.78
N GLU A 172 -6.43 18.88 11.52
CA GLU A 172 -7.63 19.41 10.88
C GLU A 172 -7.84 18.95 9.43
N ASN A 173 -6.75 18.85 8.66
CA ASN A 173 -6.80 18.53 7.23
C ASN A 173 -5.49 17.88 6.76
N PHE A 174 -5.50 17.39 5.51
CA PHE A 174 -4.36 16.70 4.90
C PHE A 174 -3.09 17.56 4.87
N ASN A 175 -3.19 18.85 4.48
CA ASN A 175 -2.02 19.72 4.29
C ASN A 175 -1.30 19.94 5.63
N GLU A 176 -2.06 20.26 6.68
CA GLU A 176 -1.52 20.42 8.04
C GLU A 176 -1.01 19.11 8.61
N GLY A 177 -1.65 17.98 8.26
CA GLY A 177 -1.18 16.64 8.61
C GLY A 177 0.19 16.33 8.00
N LEU A 178 0.37 16.61 6.71
CA LEU A 178 1.64 16.44 6.02
C LEU A 178 2.75 17.32 6.62
N ARG A 179 2.43 18.61 6.93
CA ARG A 179 3.35 19.53 7.61
C ARG A 179 3.80 18.99 8.96
N ALA A 180 2.83 18.57 9.80
CA ALA A 180 3.11 18.06 11.13
C ALA A 180 4.05 16.84 11.08
N VAL A 181 3.78 15.90 10.17
CA VAL A 181 4.65 14.72 10.01
C VAL A 181 6.04 15.09 9.51
N ALA A 182 6.16 16.03 8.57
CA ALA A 182 7.46 16.49 8.10
C ALA A 182 8.30 17.12 9.23
N GLU A 183 7.68 17.91 10.11
CA GLU A 183 8.33 18.47 11.29
C GLU A 183 8.75 17.37 12.29
N ILE A 184 7.87 16.41 12.59
CA ILE A 184 8.18 15.28 13.47
C ILE A 184 9.33 14.45 12.90
N TYR A 185 9.35 14.19 11.60
CA TYR A 185 10.40 13.43 10.92
C TYR A 185 11.79 14.11 11.09
N GLN A 186 11.86 15.45 11.00
CA GLN A 186 13.10 16.17 11.23
C GLN A 186 13.55 16.13 12.71
N HIS A 187 12.61 16.14 13.66
CA HIS A 187 12.92 15.93 15.08
C HIS A 187 13.38 14.50 15.35
N LEU A 188 12.75 13.51 14.75
CA LEU A 188 13.16 12.11 14.84
C LEU A 188 14.59 11.91 14.34
N LYS A 189 14.94 12.52 13.19
CA LYS A 189 16.32 12.50 12.66
C LYS A 189 17.33 12.99 13.69
N LYS A 190 17.05 14.13 14.33
CA LYS A 190 17.94 14.71 15.35
C LYS A 190 18.07 13.83 16.59
N ILE A 191 17.00 13.13 16.98
CA ILE A 191 17.02 12.22 18.13
C ILE A 191 17.90 11.01 17.80
N ILE A 192 17.69 10.37 16.65
CA ILE A 192 18.46 9.21 16.19
C ILE A 192 19.95 9.57 16.08
N ASP A 193 20.28 10.71 15.46
CA ASP A 193 21.66 11.23 15.38
C ASP A 193 22.26 11.45 16.77
N GLY A 194 21.50 12.04 17.70
CA GLY A 194 21.91 12.25 19.09
C GLY A 194 22.11 10.96 19.89
N MET A 195 21.53 9.84 19.48
CA MET A 195 21.78 8.50 20.03
C MET A 195 23.05 7.86 19.46
N GLY A 196 23.67 8.47 18.46
CA GLY A 196 24.81 7.91 17.72
C GLY A 196 24.43 6.83 16.72
N GLU A 197 23.12 6.75 16.36
CA GLU A 197 22.58 5.78 15.42
C GLU A 197 22.49 6.33 13.99
N SER A 198 22.38 5.42 13.02
CA SER A 198 22.30 5.78 11.60
C SER A 198 21.00 6.52 11.26
N THR A 199 21.13 7.64 10.56
CA THR A 199 20.01 8.38 9.92
C THR A 199 19.88 8.08 8.44
N ALA A 200 20.49 7.01 7.93
CA ALA A 200 20.21 6.48 6.60
C ALA A 200 18.76 6.00 6.51
N VAL A 201 18.18 6.15 5.34
CA VAL A 201 16.77 5.78 5.10
C VAL A 201 16.68 4.47 4.32
N GLY A 202 15.68 3.66 4.66
CA GLY A 202 15.33 2.46 3.93
C GLY A 202 14.58 2.74 2.62
N ASP A 203 14.10 1.68 1.98
CA ASP A 203 13.41 1.74 0.68
C ASP A 203 12.16 2.62 0.70
N GLU A 204 11.50 2.73 1.83
CA GLU A 204 10.28 3.52 2.00
C GLU A 204 10.49 4.90 2.65
N GLY A 205 11.75 5.27 2.88
CA GLY A 205 12.12 6.59 3.39
C GLY A 205 12.11 6.71 4.92
N GLY A 206 11.78 5.66 5.67
CA GLY A 206 11.94 5.60 7.13
C GLY A 206 13.39 5.40 7.53
N PHE A 207 13.78 5.84 8.74
CA PHE A 207 15.12 5.58 9.29
C PHE A 207 15.27 4.12 9.70
N ALA A 208 16.49 3.61 9.74
CA ALA A 208 16.80 2.23 10.08
C ALA A 208 17.85 2.12 11.19
N PRO A 209 17.62 2.70 12.40
CA PRO A 209 18.56 2.60 13.51
C PRO A 209 18.60 1.20 14.12
N ASN A 210 19.71 0.84 14.78
CA ASN A 210 19.79 -0.34 15.63
C ASN A 210 19.21 -0.03 17.01
N LEU A 211 18.03 -0.57 17.30
CA LEU A 211 17.34 -0.39 18.57
C LEU A 211 17.22 -1.72 19.31
N LYS A 212 17.05 -1.67 20.64
CA LYS A 212 17.23 -2.83 21.54
C LYS A 212 16.01 -3.76 21.61
N SER A 213 14.84 -3.29 21.17
CA SER A 213 13.58 -4.03 21.24
C SER A 213 12.59 -3.49 20.22
N ASN A 214 11.47 -4.19 20.02
CA ASN A 214 10.37 -3.71 19.18
C ASN A 214 9.55 -2.58 19.85
N GLU A 215 9.71 -2.35 21.16
CA GLU A 215 9.09 -1.25 21.90
C GLU A 215 9.91 0.06 21.79
N GLU A 216 11.24 -0.01 21.67
CA GLU A 216 12.10 1.18 21.67
C GLU A 216 11.82 2.14 20.50
N PRO A 217 11.58 1.70 19.25
CA PRO A 217 11.18 2.58 18.16
C PRO A 217 9.94 3.42 18.51
N ILE A 218 8.94 2.83 19.19
CA ILE A 218 7.73 3.54 19.60
C ILE A 218 8.08 4.65 20.58
N SER A 219 8.94 4.37 21.58
CA SER A 219 9.38 5.36 22.56
C SER A 219 10.14 6.52 21.90
N VAL A 220 10.99 6.23 20.93
CA VAL A 220 11.75 7.24 20.16
C VAL A 220 10.80 8.11 19.34
N ILE A 221 9.79 7.53 18.71
CA ILE A 221 8.74 8.24 17.96
C ILE A 221 7.94 9.14 18.91
N MET A 222 7.52 8.65 20.08
CA MET A 222 6.81 9.45 21.08
C MET A 222 7.61 10.70 21.47
N SER A 223 8.92 10.54 21.71
CA SER A 223 9.82 11.66 22.00
C SER A 223 9.94 12.65 20.83
N ALA A 224 9.90 12.17 19.58
CA ALA A 224 9.93 13.03 18.39
C ALA A 224 8.65 13.85 18.25
N ILE A 225 7.48 13.24 18.48
CA ILE A 225 6.18 13.90 18.46
C ILE A 225 6.13 15.04 19.49
N GLU A 226 6.56 14.75 20.75
CA GLU A 226 6.59 15.73 21.82
C GLU A 226 7.56 16.90 21.53
N LYS A 227 8.79 16.60 21.06
CA LYS A 227 9.79 17.62 20.69
C LYS A 227 9.35 18.49 19.51
N ALA A 228 8.54 17.98 18.63
CA ALA A 228 7.94 18.74 17.53
C ALA A 228 6.75 19.62 17.99
N GLY A 229 6.33 19.49 19.26
CA GLY A 229 5.24 20.28 19.84
C GLY A 229 3.85 19.71 19.60
N TYR A 230 3.75 18.44 19.14
CA TYR A 230 2.48 17.75 18.92
C TYR A 230 2.14 16.81 20.08
N LYS A 231 0.86 16.46 20.19
CA LYS A 231 0.33 15.58 21.23
C LYS A 231 0.04 14.19 20.68
N ALA A 232 0.81 13.19 21.15
CA ALA A 232 0.55 11.80 20.82
C ALA A 232 -0.81 11.34 21.39
N GLY A 233 -1.56 10.57 20.59
CA GLY A 233 -2.90 10.10 20.93
C GLY A 233 -4.01 11.14 20.71
N GLU A 234 -3.69 12.46 20.77
CA GLU A 234 -4.65 13.51 20.46
C GLU A 234 -4.55 13.96 18.99
N GLN A 235 -3.36 14.34 18.55
CA GLN A 235 -3.09 14.85 17.20
C GLN A 235 -2.46 13.81 16.29
N ILE A 236 -1.50 13.05 16.84
CA ILE A 236 -0.72 12.04 16.12
C ILE A 236 -0.95 10.69 16.77
N SER A 237 -1.34 9.71 15.99
CA SER A 237 -1.47 8.30 16.39
C SER A 237 -0.34 7.47 15.82
N ILE A 238 -0.12 6.28 16.37
CA ILE A 238 0.88 5.32 15.92
C ILE A 238 0.20 4.16 15.18
N ALA A 239 0.82 3.68 14.12
CA ALA A 239 0.45 2.45 13.44
C ALA A 239 1.69 1.56 13.27
N LEU A 240 1.48 0.25 13.25
CA LEU A 240 2.52 -0.76 13.08
C LEU A 240 2.22 -1.62 11.86
N ASP A 241 3.26 -2.01 11.13
CA ASP A 241 3.25 -3.16 10.23
C ASP A 241 4.26 -4.16 10.77
N VAL A 242 3.76 -5.33 11.16
CA VAL A 242 4.59 -6.35 11.79
C VAL A 242 5.18 -7.31 10.76
N ALA A 243 4.47 -7.54 9.65
CA ALA A 243 4.80 -8.55 8.65
C ALA A 243 5.09 -9.92 9.29
N ALA A 244 4.19 -10.38 10.17
CA ALA A 244 4.44 -11.50 11.07
C ALA A 244 4.62 -12.85 10.33
N SER A 245 4.28 -12.95 9.05
CA SER A 245 4.60 -14.10 8.20
C SER A 245 6.11 -14.35 8.11
N GLU A 246 6.93 -13.29 8.19
CA GLU A 246 8.40 -13.37 8.18
C GLU A 246 8.99 -13.81 9.54
N LEU A 247 8.20 -13.72 10.61
CA LEU A 247 8.65 -14.06 11.98
C LEU A 247 8.38 -15.51 12.37
N ILE A 248 7.54 -16.25 11.61
CA ILE A 248 7.11 -17.59 11.98
C ILE A 248 8.19 -18.63 11.64
N ASN A 249 8.51 -19.49 12.59
CA ASN A 249 9.44 -20.62 12.37
C ASN A 249 8.69 -21.91 11.95
N SER A 250 9.47 -22.95 11.64
CA SER A 250 8.93 -24.26 11.24
C SER A 250 8.10 -24.97 12.32
N SER A 251 8.18 -24.53 13.57
CA SER A 251 7.37 -25.06 14.68
C SER A 251 6.07 -24.27 14.91
N GLY A 252 5.77 -23.28 14.06
CA GLY A 252 4.57 -22.45 14.17
C GLY A 252 4.65 -21.39 15.27
N LYS A 253 5.87 -21.02 15.71
CA LYS A 253 6.08 -19.95 16.69
C LYS A 253 6.67 -18.72 16.04
N TYR A 254 6.33 -17.56 16.57
CA TYR A 254 6.86 -16.26 16.17
C TYR A 254 8.15 -15.97 16.91
N VAL A 255 9.22 -15.71 16.16
CA VAL A 255 10.57 -15.48 16.69
C VAL A 255 10.92 -14.01 16.60
N LEU A 256 10.98 -13.34 17.75
CA LEU A 256 11.49 -11.99 17.88
C LEU A 256 12.99 -12.07 18.16
N LYS A 257 13.79 -12.04 17.09
CA LYS A 257 15.26 -12.23 17.17
C LYS A 257 15.94 -11.12 17.97
N GLY A 258 15.49 -9.87 17.77
CA GLY A 258 16.02 -8.72 18.49
C GLY A 258 15.80 -8.77 20.00
N GLU A 259 14.77 -9.51 20.45
CA GLU A 259 14.43 -9.69 21.86
C GLU A 259 14.78 -11.08 22.40
N ASN A 260 15.31 -11.97 21.56
CA ASN A 260 15.60 -13.37 21.90
C ASN A 260 14.38 -14.10 22.51
N ARG A 261 13.21 -13.97 21.87
CA ARG A 261 11.94 -14.53 22.33
C ARG A 261 11.28 -15.39 21.26
N GLU A 262 10.67 -16.49 21.69
CA GLU A 262 9.77 -17.30 20.87
C GLU A 262 8.37 -17.26 21.48
N LEU A 263 7.37 -16.91 20.68
CA LEU A 263 5.99 -16.68 21.13
C LEU A 263 5.02 -17.54 20.33
N THR A 264 4.00 -18.07 21.01
CA THR A 264 2.79 -18.57 20.35
C THR A 264 1.93 -17.42 19.84
N SER A 265 0.96 -17.69 18.97
CA SER A 265 -0.01 -16.69 18.50
C SER A 265 -0.66 -15.92 19.66
N ALA A 266 -1.14 -16.64 20.67
CA ALA A 266 -1.76 -16.01 21.84
C ALA A 266 -0.81 -15.10 22.64
N GLN A 267 0.45 -15.51 22.78
CA GLN A 267 1.47 -14.70 23.47
C GLN A 267 1.88 -13.46 22.65
N LEU A 268 1.94 -13.56 21.33
CA LEU A 268 2.20 -12.40 20.47
C LEU A 268 1.01 -11.41 20.50
N VAL A 269 -0.22 -11.93 20.52
CA VAL A 269 -1.41 -11.09 20.73
C VAL A 269 -1.38 -10.38 22.10
N ASP A 270 -0.98 -11.07 23.17
CA ASP A 270 -0.82 -10.44 24.50
C ASP A 270 0.26 -9.35 24.51
N TYR A 271 1.32 -9.53 23.72
CA TYR A 271 2.35 -8.51 23.52
C TYR A 271 1.76 -7.25 22.85
N TYR A 272 0.91 -7.39 21.82
CA TYR A 272 0.22 -6.25 21.22
C TYR A 272 -0.78 -5.58 22.20
N VAL A 273 -1.48 -6.35 23.00
CA VAL A 273 -2.37 -5.80 24.03
C VAL A 273 -1.59 -4.92 25.02
N ASP A 274 -0.41 -5.38 25.45
CA ASP A 274 0.48 -4.60 26.33
C ASP A 274 0.95 -3.30 25.66
N LEU A 275 1.44 -3.37 24.42
CA LEU A 275 1.85 -2.18 23.64
C LEU A 275 0.71 -1.18 23.47
N CYS A 276 -0.48 -1.65 23.07
CA CYS A 276 -1.67 -0.79 22.90
C CYS A 276 -2.17 -0.18 24.22
N SER A 277 -1.83 -0.78 25.36
CA SER A 277 -2.17 -0.21 26.67
C SER A 277 -1.26 0.95 27.08
N LYS A 278 -0.02 0.98 26.55
CA LYS A 278 1.02 1.97 26.87
C LYS A 278 1.10 3.11 25.85
N TYR A 279 0.78 2.83 24.61
CA TYR A 279 1.02 3.74 23.47
C TYR A 279 -0.26 3.97 22.67
N PRO A 280 -0.40 5.12 21.98
CA PRO A 280 -1.58 5.45 21.19
C PRO A 280 -1.57 4.74 19.82
N ILE A 281 -1.47 3.40 19.84
CA ILE A 281 -1.49 2.55 18.65
C ILE A 281 -2.94 2.37 18.21
N VAL A 282 -3.25 2.82 16.99
CA VAL A 282 -4.61 2.76 16.40
C VAL A 282 -4.73 1.73 15.28
N SER A 283 -3.60 1.21 14.76
CA SER A 283 -3.59 0.25 13.66
C SER A 283 -2.44 -0.72 13.78
N ILE A 284 -2.70 -2.02 13.52
CA ILE A 284 -1.69 -3.09 13.41
C ILE A 284 -1.98 -3.83 12.11
N GLU A 285 -0.99 -3.84 11.22
CA GLU A 285 -0.99 -4.56 9.95
C GLU A 285 -0.22 -5.86 10.10
N ASP A 286 -0.77 -6.94 9.52
CA ASP A 286 -0.21 -8.28 9.51
C ASP A 286 0.41 -8.71 10.84
N GLY A 287 -0.39 -8.52 11.91
CA GLY A 287 0.03 -8.85 13.28
C GLY A 287 0.24 -10.34 13.52
N LEU A 288 -0.25 -11.20 12.62
CA LEU A 288 -0.03 -12.64 12.60
C LEU A 288 0.17 -13.11 11.15
N SER A 289 0.75 -14.32 10.99
CA SER A 289 1.01 -14.91 9.69
C SER A 289 -0.28 -15.02 8.85
N GLU A 290 -0.13 -14.91 7.54
CA GLU A 290 -1.21 -15.08 6.53
C GLU A 290 -1.92 -16.45 6.59
N ASP A 291 -1.29 -17.45 7.20
CA ASP A 291 -1.84 -18.80 7.37
C ASP A 291 -2.42 -19.05 8.78
N ASP A 292 -2.20 -18.15 9.76
CA ASP A 292 -2.64 -18.31 11.17
C ASP A 292 -4.03 -17.71 11.43
N TRP A 293 -5.03 -18.26 10.75
CA TRP A 293 -6.42 -17.74 10.83
C TRP A 293 -7.04 -17.87 12.22
N ASP A 294 -6.66 -18.87 13.00
CA ASP A 294 -7.13 -19.04 14.38
C ASP A 294 -6.50 -17.98 15.29
N GLY A 295 -5.22 -17.70 15.11
CA GLY A 295 -4.54 -16.59 15.79
C GLY A 295 -5.17 -15.24 15.44
N TRP A 296 -5.47 -14.99 14.16
CA TRP A 296 -6.17 -13.79 13.71
C TRP A 296 -7.55 -13.63 14.39
N LYS A 297 -8.26 -14.72 14.64
CA LYS A 297 -9.51 -14.70 15.38
C LYS A 297 -9.31 -14.21 16.81
N ILE A 298 -8.29 -14.74 17.52
CA ILE A 298 -7.93 -14.31 18.87
C ILE A 298 -7.55 -12.83 18.89
N LEU A 299 -6.72 -12.37 17.93
CA LEU A 299 -6.30 -10.98 17.78
C LEU A 299 -7.53 -10.06 17.62
N THR A 300 -8.44 -10.44 16.72
CA THR A 300 -9.65 -9.65 16.44
C THR A 300 -10.57 -9.57 17.66
N GLU A 301 -10.77 -10.66 18.39
CA GLU A 301 -11.57 -10.68 19.61
C GLU A 301 -10.99 -9.78 20.72
N LYS A 302 -9.64 -9.75 20.87
CA LYS A 302 -8.99 -8.96 21.92
C LYS A 302 -8.86 -7.47 21.58
N LEU A 303 -8.53 -7.13 20.35
CA LEU A 303 -8.17 -5.77 19.95
C LEU A 303 -9.10 -5.13 18.92
N GLY A 304 -9.84 -5.90 18.13
CA GLY A 304 -10.58 -5.41 16.98
C GLY A 304 -11.67 -4.37 17.27
N SER A 305 -12.13 -4.24 18.53
CA SER A 305 -13.05 -3.18 18.95
C SER A 305 -12.37 -1.82 19.23
N LYS A 306 -11.03 -1.80 19.33
CA LYS A 306 -10.26 -0.61 19.74
C LYS A 306 -9.17 -0.24 18.71
N VAL A 307 -8.70 -1.22 17.96
CA VAL A 307 -7.55 -1.09 17.03
C VAL A 307 -7.98 -1.56 15.66
N GLN A 308 -7.56 -0.84 14.63
CA GLN A 308 -7.66 -1.28 13.24
C GLN A 308 -6.69 -2.44 13.02
N LEU A 309 -7.21 -3.57 12.59
CA LEU A 309 -6.44 -4.78 12.27
C LEU A 309 -6.47 -4.98 10.76
N VAL A 310 -5.33 -4.74 10.14
CA VAL A 310 -5.19 -4.68 8.68
C VAL A 310 -4.62 -6.01 8.16
N GLY A 311 -5.30 -6.61 7.21
CA GLY A 311 -4.74 -7.74 6.44
C GLY A 311 -4.13 -7.24 5.15
N ASP A 312 -2.81 -7.43 4.99
CA ASP A 312 -2.04 -7.28 3.75
C ASP A 312 -1.83 -8.65 3.12
N ASP A 313 -0.83 -9.41 3.54
CA ASP A 313 -0.57 -10.78 3.06
C ASP A 313 -1.75 -11.72 3.36
N LEU A 314 -2.47 -11.48 4.45
CA LEU A 314 -3.69 -12.21 4.79
C LEU A 314 -4.72 -12.17 3.67
N PHE A 315 -4.92 -11.03 3.02
CA PHE A 315 -6.00 -10.80 2.06
C PHE A 315 -5.54 -10.58 0.61
N VAL A 316 -4.31 -10.17 0.40
CA VAL A 316 -3.67 -9.91 -0.91
C VAL A 316 -4.59 -9.18 -1.90
N THR A 317 -5.35 -8.21 -1.42
CA THR A 317 -6.34 -7.44 -2.21
C THR A 317 -7.38 -8.34 -2.93
N ASN A 318 -7.58 -9.58 -2.48
CA ASN A 318 -8.44 -10.55 -3.14
C ASN A 318 -9.85 -10.61 -2.50
N ALA A 319 -10.87 -10.23 -3.27
CA ALA A 319 -12.25 -10.16 -2.80
C ALA A 319 -12.77 -11.49 -2.21
N SER A 320 -12.36 -12.65 -2.76
CA SER A 320 -12.79 -13.97 -2.26
C SER A 320 -12.21 -14.26 -0.89
N ILE A 321 -10.93 -13.92 -0.67
CA ILE A 321 -10.25 -14.12 0.61
C ILE A 321 -10.79 -13.13 1.66
N VAL A 322 -11.02 -11.87 1.27
CA VAL A 322 -11.67 -10.87 2.13
C VAL A 322 -13.07 -11.34 2.54
N ALA A 323 -13.86 -11.90 1.62
CA ALA A 323 -15.19 -12.46 1.94
C ALA A 323 -15.11 -13.58 2.97
N GLU A 324 -14.10 -14.46 2.89
CA GLU A 324 -13.86 -15.49 3.88
C GLU A 324 -13.48 -14.90 5.25
N GLY A 325 -12.60 -13.90 5.27
CA GLY A 325 -12.21 -13.17 6.49
C GLY A 325 -13.42 -12.52 7.18
N ILE A 326 -14.26 -11.83 6.40
CA ILE A 326 -15.52 -11.22 6.89
C ILE A 326 -16.43 -12.30 7.50
N LYS A 327 -16.63 -13.42 6.81
CA LYS A 327 -17.46 -14.52 7.30
C LYS A 327 -16.95 -15.11 8.62
N LYS A 328 -15.64 -15.18 8.79
CA LYS A 328 -14.98 -15.70 10.00
C LYS A 328 -14.88 -14.63 11.11
N GLY A 329 -15.13 -13.37 10.79
CA GLY A 329 -15.00 -12.23 11.69
C GLY A 329 -13.57 -12.02 12.17
N ILE A 330 -12.61 -12.01 11.21
CA ILE A 330 -11.19 -11.75 11.45
C ILE A 330 -10.74 -10.49 10.72
N ALA A 331 -9.83 -9.74 11.34
CA ALA A 331 -9.42 -8.40 10.91
C ALA A 331 -10.61 -7.41 10.88
N ASN A 332 -10.40 -6.19 10.41
CA ASN A 332 -11.43 -5.17 10.24
C ASN A 332 -11.02 -4.09 9.23
N ALA A 333 -9.89 -4.31 8.54
CA ALA A 333 -9.40 -3.47 7.48
C ALA A 333 -8.61 -4.31 6.46
N VAL A 334 -8.51 -3.78 5.25
CA VAL A 334 -7.80 -4.42 4.12
C VAL A 334 -6.78 -3.44 3.58
N LEU A 335 -5.53 -3.88 3.42
CA LEU A 335 -4.55 -3.16 2.65
C LEU A 335 -4.82 -3.40 1.16
N ILE A 336 -4.80 -2.33 0.37
CA ILE A 336 -5.17 -2.37 -1.04
C ILE A 336 -3.95 -2.08 -1.90
N LYS A 337 -3.46 -3.10 -2.57
CA LYS A 337 -2.33 -3.05 -3.49
C LYS A 337 -2.78 -3.56 -4.87
N PRO A 338 -3.04 -2.71 -5.86
CA PRO A 338 -3.58 -3.14 -7.15
C PRO A 338 -2.76 -4.23 -7.84
N ASN A 339 -1.43 -4.25 -7.65
CA ASN A 339 -0.56 -5.25 -8.25
C ASN A 339 -0.66 -6.64 -7.60
N GLN A 340 -1.23 -6.77 -6.39
CA GLN A 340 -1.51 -8.08 -5.76
C GLN A 340 -2.64 -8.83 -6.44
N ILE A 341 -3.53 -8.14 -7.16
CA ILE A 341 -4.71 -8.72 -7.81
C ILE A 341 -4.68 -8.58 -9.35
N GLY A 342 -4.04 -7.55 -9.89
CA GLY A 342 -3.68 -7.43 -11.30
C GLY A 342 -4.52 -6.48 -12.15
N THR A 343 -5.70 -6.02 -11.72
CA THR A 343 -6.51 -5.04 -12.46
C THR A 343 -7.15 -3.99 -11.56
N ILE A 344 -7.49 -2.83 -12.15
CA ILE A 344 -8.28 -1.79 -11.47
C ILE A 344 -9.66 -2.32 -11.10
N SER A 345 -10.33 -3.05 -12.00
CA SER A 345 -11.68 -3.56 -11.77
C SER A 345 -11.76 -4.55 -10.61
N GLU A 346 -10.80 -5.48 -10.49
CA GLU A 346 -10.74 -6.41 -9.36
C GLU A 346 -10.40 -5.69 -8.05
N THR A 347 -9.49 -4.71 -8.10
CA THR A 347 -9.20 -3.84 -6.95
C THR A 347 -10.45 -3.11 -6.46
N MET A 348 -11.22 -2.52 -7.38
CA MET A 348 -12.49 -1.84 -7.05
C MET A 348 -13.52 -2.79 -6.46
N GLN A 349 -13.58 -4.06 -6.94
CA GLN A 349 -14.46 -5.08 -6.37
C GLN A 349 -14.11 -5.37 -4.91
N THR A 350 -12.81 -5.52 -4.60
CA THR A 350 -12.33 -5.77 -3.24
C THR A 350 -12.66 -4.60 -2.31
N ILE A 351 -12.38 -3.37 -2.73
CA ILE A 351 -12.69 -2.16 -1.94
C ILE A 351 -14.19 -2.08 -1.68
N ARG A 352 -15.03 -2.28 -2.71
CA ARG A 352 -16.49 -2.24 -2.57
C ARG A 352 -17.01 -3.30 -1.61
N LEU A 353 -16.44 -4.52 -1.66
CA LEU A 353 -16.81 -5.59 -0.74
C LEU A 353 -16.44 -5.22 0.70
N ALA A 354 -15.23 -4.77 0.94
CA ALA A 354 -14.72 -4.36 2.25
C ALA A 354 -15.59 -3.25 2.86
N GLN A 355 -15.79 -2.15 2.14
CA GLN A 355 -16.58 -1.01 2.60
C GLN A 355 -18.04 -1.37 2.93
N ARG A 356 -18.68 -2.23 2.13
CA ARG A 356 -20.05 -2.71 2.38
C ARG A 356 -20.18 -3.59 3.63
N ASN A 357 -19.07 -4.10 4.13
CA ASN A 357 -19.01 -4.94 5.32
C ASN A 357 -18.31 -4.25 6.52
N ASN A 358 -18.20 -2.91 6.48
CA ASN A 358 -17.60 -2.09 7.52
C ASN A 358 -16.10 -2.39 7.77
N TYR A 359 -15.39 -2.89 6.77
CA TYR A 359 -13.93 -2.97 6.77
C TYR A 359 -13.37 -1.67 6.19
N ASN A 360 -12.38 -1.10 6.86
CA ASN A 360 -11.64 0.02 6.31
C ASN A 360 -10.78 -0.44 5.12
N CYS A 361 -10.49 0.49 4.22
CA CYS A 361 -9.55 0.27 3.11
C CYS A 361 -8.39 1.24 3.23
N ILE A 362 -7.17 0.74 3.09
CA ILE A 362 -5.96 1.55 3.07
C ILE A 362 -5.31 1.37 1.70
N MET A 363 -5.32 2.39 0.86
CA MET A 363 -4.58 2.35 -0.41
C MET A 363 -3.09 2.32 -0.13
N SER A 364 -2.34 1.42 -0.76
CA SER A 364 -0.92 1.20 -0.42
C SER A 364 0.00 1.20 -1.63
N HIS A 365 1.21 1.71 -1.41
CA HIS A 365 2.37 1.54 -2.26
C HIS A 365 2.99 0.14 -2.13
N ARG A 366 4.11 -0.06 -2.81
CA ARG A 366 5.01 -1.20 -2.58
C ARG A 366 6.42 -0.70 -2.22
N SER A 367 7.29 -1.61 -1.77
CA SER A 367 8.70 -1.28 -1.46
C SER A 367 9.48 -0.82 -2.71
N GLY A 368 9.26 -1.43 -3.87
CA GLY A 368 9.74 -0.95 -5.16
C GLY A 368 8.70 -0.09 -5.85
N GLU A 369 8.92 1.22 -5.87
CA GLU A 369 8.03 2.23 -6.42
C GLU A 369 8.67 3.01 -7.57
N SER A 370 7.92 3.93 -8.12
CA SER A 370 8.36 4.92 -9.09
C SER A 370 7.73 6.27 -8.76
N GLU A 371 7.96 7.29 -9.56
CA GLU A 371 7.28 8.58 -9.47
C GLU A 371 5.80 8.54 -9.89
N ASP A 372 5.30 7.40 -10.35
CA ASP A 372 3.89 7.22 -10.70
C ASP A 372 2.99 7.40 -9.47
N ALA A 373 2.04 8.34 -9.57
CA ALA A 373 1.15 8.72 -8.47
C ALA A 373 -0.28 8.16 -8.60
N PHE A 374 -0.49 7.11 -9.41
CA PHE A 374 -1.83 6.54 -9.67
C PHE A 374 -2.59 6.25 -8.37
N ILE A 375 -1.93 5.68 -7.37
CA ILE A 375 -2.58 5.30 -6.10
C ILE A 375 -3.10 6.51 -5.31
N ALA A 376 -2.57 7.71 -5.50
CA ALA A 376 -3.09 8.92 -4.88
C ALA A 376 -4.47 9.29 -5.43
N ASP A 377 -4.60 9.34 -6.76
CA ASP A 377 -5.90 9.53 -7.43
C ASP A 377 -6.88 8.40 -7.07
N PHE A 378 -6.39 7.15 -7.02
CA PHE A 378 -7.23 5.98 -6.77
C PHE A 378 -7.76 5.93 -5.33
N ALA A 379 -6.95 6.34 -4.34
CA ALA A 379 -7.38 6.46 -2.94
C ALA A 379 -8.55 7.46 -2.79
N VAL A 380 -8.46 8.62 -3.44
CA VAL A 380 -9.51 9.64 -3.41
C VAL A 380 -10.72 9.19 -4.23
N ALA A 381 -10.51 8.60 -5.42
CA ALA A 381 -11.58 8.10 -6.28
C ALA A 381 -12.54 7.16 -5.53
N LEU A 382 -11.99 6.25 -4.74
CA LEU A 382 -12.77 5.22 -4.06
C LEU A 382 -13.08 5.53 -2.61
N ASN A 383 -12.80 6.78 -2.17
CA ASN A 383 -12.99 7.21 -0.79
C ASN A 383 -12.44 6.18 0.21
N CYS A 384 -11.21 5.71 -0.02
CA CYS A 384 -10.57 4.73 0.87
C CYS A 384 -10.39 5.26 2.28
N GLY A 385 -10.30 6.59 2.43
CA GLY A 385 -10.15 7.27 3.72
C GLY A 385 -8.77 7.18 4.32
N GLN A 386 -7.89 6.30 3.81
CA GLN A 386 -6.52 6.12 4.28
C GLN A 386 -5.58 5.78 3.13
N ILE A 387 -4.30 6.17 3.26
CA ILE A 387 -3.23 5.82 2.32
C ILE A 387 -1.93 5.52 3.07
N LYS A 388 -1.23 4.44 2.69
CA LYS A 388 0.10 4.05 3.15
C LYS A 388 1.05 4.18 1.96
N THR A 389 1.93 5.21 1.96
CA THR A 389 2.81 5.47 0.82
C THR A 389 4.20 5.97 1.21
N GLY A 390 4.72 5.40 2.32
CA GLY A 390 6.09 5.64 2.80
C GLY A 390 6.22 6.93 3.63
N SER A 391 7.46 7.39 3.76
CA SER A 391 7.82 8.54 4.59
C SER A 391 7.81 9.85 3.79
N THR A 392 8.18 10.95 4.48
CA THR A 392 8.44 12.28 3.89
C THR A 392 9.85 12.38 3.28
N ALA A 393 10.39 11.27 2.81
CA ALA A 393 11.69 11.16 2.15
C ALA A 393 11.58 10.25 0.92
N ARG A 394 12.51 10.40 -0.05
CA ARG A 394 12.52 9.75 -1.37
C ARG A 394 11.41 10.25 -2.30
N SER A 395 11.80 10.65 -3.51
CA SER A 395 10.89 11.29 -4.48
C SER A 395 9.77 10.37 -4.96
N ASP A 396 10.00 9.06 -5.01
CA ASP A 396 9.01 8.04 -5.31
C ASP A 396 7.84 8.02 -4.31
N ARG A 397 8.08 8.38 -3.04
CA ARG A 397 7.04 8.54 -2.00
C ARG A 397 6.40 9.93 -2.05
N ILE A 398 7.24 10.97 -2.11
CA ILE A 398 6.79 12.37 -2.14
C ILE A 398 5.89 12.66 -3.34
N ALA A 399 6.09 12.01 -4.49
CA ALA A 399 5.24 12.17 -5.66
C ALA A 399 3.74 11.94 -5.34
N LYS A 400 3.42 10.92 -4.53
CA LYS A 400 2.04 10.61 -4.13
C LYS A 400 1.46 11.68 -3.20
N TYR A 401 2.25 12.16 -2.23
CA TYR A 401 1.84 13.25 -1.33
C TYR A 401 1.63 14.57 -2.08
N ASN A 402 2.52 14.91 -3.01
CA ASN A 402 2.37 16.10 -3.85
C ASN A 402 1.11 15.98 -4.72
N ARG A 403 0.82 14.82 -5.30
CA ARG A 403 -0.43 14.60 -6.06
C ARG A 403 -1.66 14.77 -5.17
N LEU A 404 -1.64 14.31 -3.92
CA LEU A 404 -2.74 14.52 -2.98
C LEU A 404 -2.92 16.02 -2.64
N LEU A 405 -1.85 16.80 -2.50
CA LEU A 405 -1.94 18.25 -2.33
C LEU A 405 -2.62 18.94 -3.54
N GLU A 406 -2.26 18.52 -4.76
CA GLU A 406 -2.90 19.00 -6.00
C GLU A 406 -4.38 18.65 -6.01
N ILE A 407 -4.74 17.38 -5.73
CA ILE A 407 -6.13 16.93 -5.68
C ILE A 407 -6.92 17.72 -4.64
N GLY A 408 -6.37 17.95 -3.45
CA GLY A 408 -7.00 18.77 -2.41
C GLY A 408 -7.30 20.20 -2.88
N THR A 409 -6.38 20.78 -3.66
CA THR A 409 -6.58 22.10 -4.28
C THR A 409 -7.65 22.06 -5.38
N GLU A 410 -7.66 21.03 -6.23
CA GLU A 410 -8.65 20.86 -7.30
C GLU A 410 -10.07 20.63 -6.76
N ILE A 411 -10.22 19.91 -5.65
CA ILE A 411 -11.51 19.66 -5.01
C ILE A 411 -12.04 20.93 -4.32
N GLY A 412 -11.16 21.70 -3.69
CA GLY A 412 -11.49 22.89 -2.89
C GLY A 412 -12.12 22.57 -1.56
N TYR A 413 -13.30 21.95 -1.54
CA TYR A 413 -13.94 21.42 -0.33
C TYR A 413 -13.77 19.90 -0.30
N SER A 414 -12.94 19.41 0.62
CA SER A 414 -12.68 17.99 0.81
C SER A 414 -13.04 17.55 2.24
N GLU A 415 -13.45 16.29 2.37
CA GLU A 415 -13.60 15.63 3.64
C GLU A 415 -12.25 15.05 4.08
N TYR A 416 -11.93 15.15 5.36
CA TYR A 416 -10.77 14.49 5.98
C TYR A 416 -11.23 13.79 7.24
N LEU A 417 -11.20 12.46 7.23
CA LEU A 417 -11.85 11.63 8.26
C LEU A 417 -11.13 11.66 9.62
N GLY A 418 -9.83 11.99 9.65
CA GLY A 418 -9.08 12.06 10.91
C GLY A 418 -9.18 10.78 11.73
N LYS A 419 -9.79 10.87 12.93
CA LYS A 419 -9.99 9.73 13.84
C LYS A 419 -11.19 8.85 13.51
N GLU A 420 -12.08 9.27 12.64
CA GLU A 420 -13.34 8.58 12.38
C GLU A 420 -13.17 7.09 12.01
N PRO A 421 -12.21 6.70 11.12
CA PRO A 421 -11.99 5.31 10.78
C PRO A 421 -11.63 4.40 11.96
N PHE A 422 -11.10 4.97 13.04
CA PHE A 422 -10.64 4.27 14.24
C PHE A 422 -11.67 4.34 15.39
N SER A 423 -12.70 5.17 15.24
CA SER A 423 -13.80 5.31 16.20
C SER A 423 -14.86 4.27 15.90
N LYS A 424 -14.64 3.01 16.31
CA LYS A 424 -15.66 1.97 16.12
C LYS A 424 -16.79 2.12 17.12
N LYS A 425 -17.99 2.09 16.59
CA LYS A 425 -19.25 2.07 17.37
C LYS A 425 -19.53 0.67 17.92
#